data_8187d170859ad8e8efd0b6895e7a4e58
#
_entry.id   8187d170859ad8e8efd0b6895e7a4e58
#
_cell.length_a   1.000
_cell.length_b   1.000
_cell.length_c   1.000
_cell.angle_alpha   90.00
_cell.angle_beta   90.00
_cell.angle_gamma   90.00
#
_symmetry.space_group_name_H-M   'P 1'
#
loop_
_entity.id
_entity.type
_entity.pdbx_description
1 polymer ?
#
loop_
_entity_poly.entity_id
_entity_poly.type
_entity_poly.pdbx_seq_one_letter_code
_entity_poly.pdbx_strand_id
1 'polypeptide(L)'
;NFVEGRGYKVWADVVITPDIVSKVLKTTPEKIEEVGRRKLMYGSILSGTIGANAQMANVLAAIFLATGQDLGHIAESATGVTTVELMPYNRLYVSVYLPDLPVGTIGGGTNLDTQEEALSIMGINGGNNGKNAQKLSEIIGAAVLAGEISLLASLAENSLACAHQAL
;
A
#
# COMPACT_ATOMS: atom_id res chain seq x y z
N ASN A 1 12.53 -12.14 10.16
CA ASN A 1 11.96 -10.83 9.87
C ASN A 1 10.43 -10.86 9.95
N PHE A 2 9.78 -11.92 9.49
CA PHE A 2 8.31 -12.05 9.55
C PHE A 2 7.72 -12.06 10.97
N VAL A 3 8.50 -12.33 11.99
CA VAL A 3 8.05 -12.38 13.39
C VAL A 3 8.31 -11.08 14.12
N GLU A 4 9.52 -10.55 14.02
CA GLU A 4 9.93 -9.36 14.75
C GLU A 4 9.88 -8.08 13.90
N GLY A 5 9.96 -8.22 12.59
CA GLY A 5 10.07 -7.13 11.64
C GLY A 5 11.43 -6.41 11.70
N ARG A 6 11.72 -5.64 10.68
CA ARG A 6 12.88 -4.74 10.63
C ARG A 6 12.57 -3.51 9.75
N GLY A 7 13.36 -2.47 9.88
CA GLY A 7 13.09 -1.21 9.20
C GLY A 7 11.99 -0.40 9.88
N TYR A 8 11.23 0.33 9.10
CA TYR A 8 10.17 1.18 9.62
C TYR A 8 8.87 0.40 9.82
N LYS A 9 8.13 0.77 10.85
CA LYS A 9 6.73 0.40 11.05
C LYS A 9 5.88 1.58 10.64
N VAL A 10 5.04 1.39 9.63
CA VAL A 10 4.28 2.48 9.02
C VAL A 10 2.80 2.19 9.14
N TRP A 11 2.06 3.20 9.56
CA TRP A 11 0.61 3.21 9.60
C TRP A 11 0.10 4.37 8.77
N ALA A 12 -0.84 4.11 7.87
CA ALA A 12 -1.53 5.15 7.11
C ALA A 12 -3.02 4.84 7.07
N ASP A 13 -3.87 5.85 7.24
CA ASP A 13 -5.30 5.68 7.24
C ASP A 13 -6.05 6.87 6.65
N VAL A 14 -7.30 6.64 6.28
CA VAL A 14 -8.19 7.66 5.74
C VAL A 14 -9.66 7.34 6.03
N VAL A 15 -10.45 8.38 6.25
CA VAL A 15 -11.91 8.30 6.27
C VAL A 15 -12.46 8.93 4.98
N ILE A 16 -13.16 8.15 4.18
CA ILE A 16 -13.71 8.56 2.89
C ILE A 16 -15.22 8.74 3.01
N THR A 17 -15.73 9.86 2.51
CA THR A 17 -17.18 10.13 2.49
C THR A 17 -17.88 9.30 1.42
N PRO A 18 -19.18 8.97 1.58
CA PRO A 18 -19.95 8.24 0.56
C PRO A 18 -19.94 8.89 -0.81
N ASP A 19 -19.93 10.20 -0.83
CA ASP A 19 -19.86 11.01 -2.06
C ASP A 19 -18.58 10.75 -2.86
N ILE A 20 -17.43 10.70 -2.18
CA ILE A 20 -16.14 10.40 -2.80
C ILE A 20 -16.12 8.95 -3.29
N VAL A 21 -16.60 7.99 -2.48
CA VAL A 21 -16.70 6.59 -2.87
C VAL A 21 -17.54 6.45 -4.14
N SER A 22 -18.69 7.10 -4.20
CA SER A 22 -19.56 7.03 -5.38
C SER A 22 -18.98 7.73 -6.59
N LYS A 23 -18.46 8.96 -6.45
CA LYS A 23 -18.02 9.78 -7.58
C LYS A 23 -16.65 9.36 -8.13
N VAL A 24 -15.72 8.96 -7.26
CA VAL A 24 -14.35 8.65 -7.64
C VAL A 24 -14.15 7.15 -7.78
N LEU A 25 -14.57 6.37 -6.79
CA LEU A 25 -14.37 4.92 -6.76
C LEU A 25 -15.48 4.15 -7.48
N LYS A 26 -16.57 4.83 -7.90
CA LYS A 26 -17.68 4.26 -8.68
C LYS A 26 -18.41 3.09 -8.02
N THR A 27 -18.37 3.02 -6.70
CA THR A 27 -18.96 1.95 -5.91
C THR A 27 -19.64 2.50 -4.64
N THR A 28 -19.91 1.67 -3.65
CA THR A 28 -20.46 2.07 -2.36
C THR A 28 -19.57 1.61 -1.20
N PRO A 29 -19.60 2.30 -0.05
CA PRO A 29 -18.83 1.91 1.12
C PRO A 29 -19.09 0.48 1.58
N GLU A 30 -20.34 0.03 1.53
CA GLU A 30 -20.76 -1.32 1.95
C GLU A 30 -20.15 -2.40 1.06
N LYS A 31 -20.11 -2.17 -0.26
CA LYS A 31 -19.51 -3.12 -1.19
C LYS A 31 -18.00 -3.25 -0.97
N ILE A 32 -17.31 -2.14 -0.70
CA ILE A 32 -15.87 -2.18 -0.42
C ILE A 32 -15.62 -2.91 0.92
N GLU A 33 -16.43 -2.63 1.95
CA GLU A 33 -16.34 -3.34 3.24
C GLU A 33 -16.58 -4.84 3.07
N GLU A 34 -17.58 -5.24 2.30
CA GLU A 34 -17.86 -6.64 2.03
C GLU A 34 -16.68 -7.34 1.33
N VAL A 35 -16.09 -6.71 0.32
CA VAL A 35 -14.88 -7.21 -0.37
C VAL A 35 -13.71 -7.30 0.61
N GLY A 36 -13.50 -6.27 1.43
CA GLY A 36 -12.47 -6.26 2.47
C GLY A 36 -12.62 -7.44 3.42
N ARG A 37 -13.79 -7.66 3.96
CA ARG A 37 -14.08 -8.77 4.87
C ARG A 37 -13.87 -10.13 4.19
N ARG A 38 -14.35 -10.31 2.95
CA ARG A 38 -14.23 -11.59 2.23
C ARG A 38 -12.79 -11.87 1.78
N LYS A 39 -12.13 -10.87 1.17
CA LYS A 39 -10.79 -11.03 0.60
C LYS A 39 -9.71 -10.96 1.67
N LEU A 40 -9.72 -9.91 2.50
CA LEU A 40 -8.61 -9.65 3.42
C LEU A 40 -8.68 -10.54 4.65
N MET A 41 -9.85 -10.74 5.23
CA MET A 41 -9.97 -11.60 6.41
C MET A 41 -10.10 -13.06 6.01
N TYR A 42 -11.22 -13.47 5.43
CA TYR A 42 -11.49 -14.89 5.17
C TYR A 42 -10.54 -15.47 4.12
N GLY A 43 -10.27 -14.75 3.03
CA GLY A 43 -9.37 -15.22 1.98
C GLY A 43 -7.94 -15.43 2.47
N SER A 44 -7.41 -14.50 3.25
CA SER A 44 -6.06 -14.61 3.82
C SER A 44 -5.94 -15.74 4.83
N ILE A 45 -6.93 -15.91 5.71
CA ILE A 45 -6.96 -17.02 6.67
C ILE A 45 -7.01 -18.38 5.95
N LEU A 46 -7.89 -18.52 4.96
CA LEU A 46 -8.06 -19.77 4.21
C LEU A 46 -6.82 -20.10 3.36
N SER A 47 -6.10 -19.12 2.85
CA SER A 47 -4.88 -19.34 2.08
C SER A 47 -3.62 -19.48 2.94
N GLY A 48 -3.71 -19.25 4.25
CA GLY A 48 -2.58 -19.35 5.18
C GLY A 48 -1.50 -18.30 4.94
N THR A 49 -1.85 -17.13 4.40
CA THR A 49 -0.88 -16.06 4.16
C THR A 49 -0.47 -15.37 5.45
N ILE A 50 0.77 -14.88 5.48
CA ILE A 50 1.22 -13.92 6.49
C ILE A 50 0.81 -12.53 5.99
N GLY A 51 0.11 -11.78 6.84
CA GLY A 51 -0.51 -10.52 6.46
C GLY A 51 -1.88 -10.70 5.79
N ALA A 52 -2.57 -9.59 5.59
CA ALA A 52 -3.91 -9.56 5.02
C ALA A 52 -4.10 -8.29 4.19
N ASN A 53 -3.78 -8.35 2.91
CA ASN A 53 -3.84 -7.20 2.02
C ASN A 53 -4.27 -7.58 0.59
N ALA A 54 -4.52 -6.59 -0.24
CA ALA A 54 -5.01 -6.83 -1.58
C ALA A 54 -3.88 -6.86 -2.63
N GLN A 55 -2.92 -5.93 -2.56
CA GLN A 55 -1.86 -5.80 -3.56
C GLN A 55 -0.60 -5.07 -3.06
N MET A 56 -0.30 -5.09 -1.78
CA MET A 56 0.86 -4.36 -1.24
C MET A 56 2.14 -4.67 -2.01
N ALA A 57 2.38 -5.93 -2.36
CA ALA A 57 3.56 -6.36 -3.11
C ALA A 57 3.73 -5.62 -4.45
N ASN A 58 2.65 -5.33 -5.17
CA ASN A 58 2.72 -4.65 -6.47
C ASN A 58 3.16 -3.19 -6.31
N VAL A 59 2.59 -2.48 -5.33
CA VAL A 59 2.94 -1.08 -5.05
C VAL A 59 4.38 -0.98 -4.54
N LEU A 60 4.75 -1.87 -3.62
CA LEU A 60 6.10 -1.93 -3.07
C LEU A 60 7.14 -2.24 -4.16
N ALA A 61 6.87 -3.21 -5.04
CA ALA A 61 7.77 -3.55 -6.13
C ALA A 61 8.01 -2.35 -7.07
N ALA A 62 6.96 -1.63 -7.45
CA ALA A 62 7.08 -0.46 -8.30
C ALA A 62 7.92 0.65 -7.66
N ILE A 63 7.65 0.97 -6.38
CA ILE A 63 8.39 2.03 -5.67
C ILE A 63 9.83 1.59 -5.39
N PHE A 64 10.04 0.35 -4.96
CA PHE A 64 11.38 -0.16 -4.68
C PHE A 64 12.27 -0.11 -5.93
N LEU A 65 11.73 -0.54 -7.08
CA LEU A 65 12.46 -0.45 -8.35
C LEU A 65 12.75 1.01 -8.73
N ALA A 66 11.76 1.88 -8.62
CA ALA A 66 11.88 3.29 -9.00
C ALA A 66 12.85 4.08 -8.11
N THR A 67 13.01 3.69 -6.84
CA THR A 67 13.83 4.41 -5.86
C THR A 67 15.13 3.69 -5.48
N GLY A 68 15.46 2.59 -6.16
CA GLY A 68 16.71 1.85 -5.93
C GLY A 68 16.77 1.11 -4.60
N GLN A 69 15.61 0.69 -4.06
CA GLN A 69 15.53 -0.15 -2.88
C GLN A 69 15.88 -1.61 -3.22
N ASP A 70 16.26 -2.38 -2.22
CA ASP A 70 16.53 -3.80 -2.38
C ASP A 70 15.24 -4.60 -2.60
N LEU A 71 15.07 -5.13 -3.81
CA LEU A 71 13.89 -5.94 -4.19
C LEU A 71 13.75 -7.24 -3.37
N GLY A 72 14.82 -7.73 -2.77
CA GLY A 72 14.79 -8.88 -1.86
C GLY A 72 13.90 -8.65 -0.62
N HIS A 73 13.63 -7.40 -0.27
CA HIS A 73 12.79 -7.05 0.88
C HIS A 73 11.28 -6.91 0.56
N ILE A 74 10.87 -7.08 -0.70
CA ILE A 74 9.45 -6.97 -1.07
C ILE A 74 8.60 -8.00 -0.35
N ALA A 75 9.07 -9.24 -0.25
CA ALA A 75 8.31 -10.33 0.37
C ALA A 75 7.97 -10.05 1.84
N GLU A 76 8.95 -9.58 2.61
CA GLU A 76 8.74 -9.24 4.02
C GLU A 76 7.92 -7.94 4.19
N SER A 77 8.19 -6.93 3.36
CA SER A 77 7.46 -5.66 3.41
C SER A 77 5.98 -5.80 3.00
N ALA A 78 5.65 -6.80 2.20
CA ALA A 78 4.29 -7.09 1.76
C ALA A 78 3.45 -7.89 2.79
N THR A 79 3.99 -8.20 3.96
CA THR A 79 3.25 -8.90 5.04
C THR A 79 2.29 -8.00 5.81
N GLY A 80 2.06 -6.80 5.32
CA GLY A 80 1.18 -5.81 5.95
C GLY A 80 -0.28 -6.21 6.02
N VAL A 81 -1.03 -5.42 6.77
CA VAL A 81 -2.47 -5.62 6.99
C VAL A 81 -3.23 -4.39 6.51
N THR A 82 -4.27 -4.64 5.73
CA THR A 82 -5.26 -3.64 5.34
C THR A 82 -6.55 -3.88 6.09
N THR A 83 -7.13 -2.85 6.70
CA THR A 83 -8.44 -2.91 7.34
C THR A 83 -9.43 -2.01 6.62
N VAL A 84 -10.68 -2.44 6.58
CA VAL A 84 -11.79 -1.69 5.98
C VAL A 84 -12.97 -1.77 6.93
N GLU A 85 -13.54 -0.62 7.31
CA GLU A 85 -14.63 -0.54 8.27
C GLU A 85 -15.67 0.50 7.84
N LEU A 86 -16.95 0.17 8.04
CA LEU A 86 -18.02 1.15 7.93
C LEU A 86 -18.11 1.99 9.20
N MET A 87 -18.10 3.29 9.03
CA MET A 87 -18.26 4.26 10.10
C MET A 87 -19.66 4.91 10.07
N PRO A 88 -20.10 5.57 11.16
CA PRO A 88 -21.34 6.35 11.17
C PRO A 88 -21.43 7.29 9.96
N TYR A 89 -22.66 7.52 9.51
CA TYR A 89 -23.00 8.31 8.30
C TYR A 89 -22.45 7.69 7.01
N ASN A 90 -22.37 6.37 6.97
CA ASN A 90 -21.92 5.58 5.81
C ASN A 90 -20.53 5.99 5.27
N ARG A 91 -19.64 6.46 6.14
CA ARG A 91 -18.26 6.74 5.79
C ARG A 91 -17.45 5.46 5.78
N LEU A 92 -16.45 5.40 4.92
CA LEU A 92 -15.53 4.27 4.82
C LEU A 92 -14.20 4.62 5.48
N TYR A 93 -13.82 3.89 6.52
CA TYR A 93 -12.47 3.95 7.07
C TYR A 93 -11.62 2.86 6.41
N VAL A 94 -10.44 3.24 5.94
CA VAL A 94 -9.45 2.29 5.41
C VAL A 94 -8.11 2.59 6.05
N SER A 95 -7.42 1.57 6.51
CA SER A 95 -6.05 1.70 7.00
C SER A 95 -5.14 0.60 6.45
N VAL A 96 -3.86 0.92 6.39
CA VAL A 96 -2.78 -0.04 6.10
C VAL A 96 -1.76 0.01 7.20
N TYR A 97 -1.22 -1.14 7.57
CA TYR A 97 -0.10 -1.28 8.47
C TYR A 97 0.99 -2.11 7.81
N LEU A 98 2.18 -1.53 7.67
CA LEU A 98 3.38 -2.22 7.18
C LEU A 98 4.32 -2.42 8.37
N PRO A 99 4.48 -3.65 8.86
CA PRO A 99 5.28 -3.95 10.05
C PRO A 99 6.79 -3.97 9.78
N ASP A 100 7.18 -4.12 8.52
CA ASP A 100 8.54 -4.47 8.13
C ASP A 100 8.92 -3.77 6.82
N LEU A 101 9.38 -2.52 6.91
CA LEU A 101 9.71 -1.70 5.75
C LEU A 101 11.16 -1.21 5.80
N PRO A 102 12.13 -2.05 5.37
CA PRO A 102 13.54 -1.68 5.32
C PRO A 102 13.84 -0.86 4.07
N VAL A 103 13.76 0.47 4.18
CA VAL A 103 14.02 1.42 3.10
C VAL A 103 15.05 2.46 3.49
N GLY A 104 15.75 2.99 2.49
CA GLY A 104 16.77 4.00 2.67
C GLY A 104 16.87 4.96 1.48
N THR A 105 17.53 6.09 1.69
CA THR A 105 17.76 7.12 0.67
C THR A 105 19.24 7.36 0.42
N ILE A 106 20.11 6.50 0.94
CA ILE A 106 21.56 6.52 0.74
C ILE A 106 22.03 5.09 0.48
N GLY A 107 22.98 4.96 -0.43
CA GLY A 107 23.66 3.68 -0.73
C GLY A 107 22.83 2.75 -1.60
N GLY A 108 23.37 1.60 -1.89
CA GLY A 108 22.74 0.64 -2.79
C GLY A 108 22.45 1.22 -4.17
N GLY A 109 21.26 0.97 -4.68
CA GLY A 109 20.78 1.48 -5.98
C GLY A 109 20.30 2.93 -5.99
N THR A 110 20.28 3.62 -4.85
CA THR A 110 19.72 4.98 -4.74
C THR A 110 20.53 6.05 -5.49
N ASN A 111 21.79 5.74 -5.83
CA ASN A 111 22.69 6.66 -6.57
C ASN A 111 22.71 6.41 -8.09
N LEU A 112 21.86 5.52 -8.60
CA LEU A 112 21.66 5.38 -10.03
C LEU A 112 20.88 6.58 -10.56
N ASP A 113 21.23 7.10 -11.73
CA ASP A 113 20.71 8.36 -12.25
C ASP A 113 19.18 8.49 -12.18
N THR A 114 18.45 7.48 -12.64
CA THR A 114 16.98 7.48 -12.63
C THR A 114 16.37 7.33 -11.25
N GLN A 115 16.98 6.57 -10.36
CA GLN A 115 16.55 6.39 -8.98
C GLN A 115 16.82 7.63 -8.13
N GLU A 116 17.97 8.26 -8.34
CA GLU A 116 18.31 9.54 -7.71
C GLU A 116 17.33 10.65 -8.15
N GLU A 117 16.99 10.68 -9.44
CA GLU A 117 16.00 11.62 -9.97
C GLU A 117 14.63 11.39 -9.33
N ALA A 118 14.18 10.14 -9.20
CA ALA A 118 12.91 9.80 -8.53
C ALA A 118 12.88 10.26 -7.06
N LEU A 119 13.97 10.04 -6.31
CA LEU A 119 14.10 10.53 -4.94
C LEU A 119 14.14 12.07 -4.89
N SER A 120 14.75 12.72 -5.86
CA SER A 120 14.82 14.18 -5.97
C SER A 120 13.46 14.80 -6.27
N ILE A 121 12.65 14.20 -7.14
CA ILE A 121 11.26 14.63 -7.41
C ILE A 121 10.42 14.61 -6.13
N MET A 122 10.61 13.62 -5.27
CA MET A 122 9.94 13.53 -3.97
C MET A 122 10.55 14.46 -2.90
N GLY A 123 11.68 15.13 -3.19
CA GLY A 123 12.39 15.99 -2.24
C GLY A 123 13.02 15.24 -1.07
N ILE A 124 13.49 14.00 -1.30
CA ILE A 124 14.05 13.11 -0.28
C ILE A 124 15.40 12.49 -0.69
N ASN A 125 16.08 13.06 -1.68
CA ASN A 125 17.42 12.60 -2.03
C ASN A 125 18.43 12.88 -0.90
N GLY A 126 19.35 11.92 -0.67
CA GLY A 126 20.36 12.00 0.39
C GLY A 126 19.83 11.64 1.79
N GLY A 127 20.70 11.72 2.79
CA GLY A 127 20.42 11.13 4.12
C GLY A 127 19.63 12.01 5.08
N ASN A 128 19.98 13.29 5.15
CA ASN A 128 19.36 14.26 6.08
C ASN A 128 19.19 13.70 7.53
N ASN A 129 20.24 13.07 8.06
CA ASN A 129 20.23 12.43 9.38
C ASN A 129 19.08 11.39 9.56
N GLY A 130 18.77 10.61 8.51
CA GLY A 130 17.71 9.59 8.52
C GLY A 130 16.31 10.12 8.25
N LYS A 131 16.08 11.43 8.23
CA LYS A 131 14.76 12.02 8.01
C LYS A 131 14.20 11.73 6.61
N ASN A 132 15.07 11.65 5.59
CA ASN A 132 14.63 11.36 4.24
C ASN A 132 14.16 9.90 4.10
N ALA A 133 14.83 8.94 4.75
CA ALA A 133 14.40 7.56 4.79
C ALA A 133 13.07 7.39 5.54
N GLN A 134 12.89 8.12 6.67
CA GLN A 134 11.61 8.16 7.36
C GLN A 134 10.50 8.72 6.45
N LYS A 135 10.76 9.84 5.78
CA LYS A 135 9.79 10.45 4.85
C LYS A 135 9.46 9.52 3.67
N LEU A 136 10.45 8.78 3.15
CA LEU A 136 10.21 7.75 2.13
C LEU A 136 9.26 6.68 2.65
N SER A 137 9.45 6.20 3.89
CA SER A 137 8.56 5.19 4.48
C SER A 137 7.12 5.69 4.62
N GLU A 138 6.91 6.95 4.98
CA GLU A 138 5.59 7.59 5.06
C GLU A 138 4.94 7.72 3.67
N ILE A 139 5.71 8.12 2.64
CA ILE A 139 5.25 8.18 1.24
C ILE A 139 4.82 6.79 0.76
N ILE A 140 5.60 5.76 1.07
CA ILE A 140 5.26 4.37 0.73
C ILE A 140 3.95 3.96 1.41
N GLY A 141 3.77 4.26 2.69
CA GLY A 141 2.52 3.97 3.41
C GLY A 141 1.31 4.62 2.74
N ALA A 142 1.41 5.88 2.35
CA ALA A 142 0.34 6.59 1.65
C ALA A 142 0.06 6.00 0.25
N ALA A 143 1.10 5.64 -0.50
CA ALA A 143 0.95 5.02 -1.82
C ALA A 143 0.32 3.63 -1.73
N VAL A 144 0.73 2.83 -0.75
CA VAL A 144 0.13 1.52 -0.47
C VAL A 144 -1.34 1.67 -0.10
N LEU A 145 -1.69 2.61 0.78
CA LEU A 145 -3.09 2.88 1.14
C LEU A 145 -3.93 3.23 -0.10
N ALA A 146 -3.44 4.11 -0.96
CA ALA A 146 -4.14 4.47 -2.21
C ALA A 146 -4.31 3.27 -3.15
N GLY A 147 -3.27 2.44 -3.30
CA GLY A 147 -3.30 1.23 -4.11
C GLY A 147 -4.32 0.19 -3.59
N GLU A 148 -4.34 -0.04 -2.27
CA GLU A 148 -5.29 -0.94 -1.63
C GLU A 148 -6.74 -0.49 -1.83
N ILE A 149 -7.03 0.81 -1.61
CA ILE A 149 -8.37 1.38 -1.84
C ILE A 149 -8.79 1.19 -3.30
N SER A 150 -7.91 1.50 -4.24
CA SER A 150 -8.17 1.39 -5.67
C SER A 150 -8.53 -0.04 -6.08
N LEU A 151 -7.75 -1.03 -5.62
CA LEU A 151 -8.02 -2.43 -5.96
C LEU A 151 -9.31 -2.94 -5.29
N LEU A 152 -9.53 -2.65 -4.02
CA LEU A 152 -10.75 -3.08 -3.32
C LEU A 152 -12.01 -2.49 -3.99
N ALA A 153 -11.97 -1.23 -4.43
CA ALA A 153 -13.05 -0.61 -5.17
C ALA A 153 -13.28 -1.29 -6.53
N SER A 154 -12.21 -1.59 -7.27
CA SER A 154 -12.30 -2.30 -8.56
C SER A 154 -12.89 -3.70 -8.43
N LEU A 155 -12.56 -4.41 -7.35
CA LEU A 155 -13.14 -5.71 -7.04
C LEU A 155 -14.62 -5.59 -6.65
N ALA A 156 -15.00 -4.56 -5.90
CA ALA A 156 -16.37 -4.30 -5.51
C ALA A 156 -17.30 -4.03 -6.71
N GLU A 157 -16.77 -3.45 -7.78
CA GLU A 157 -17.51 -3.15 -9.02
C GLU A 157 -17.37 -4.25 -10.09
N ASN A 158 -16.62 -5.32 -9.85
CA ASN A 158 -16.27 -6.33 -10.85
C ASN A 158 -15.57 -5.74 -12.11
N SER A 159 -15.07 -4.52 -12.03
CA SER A 159 -14.45 -3.83 -13.16
C SER A 159 -13.07 -4.37 -13.51
N LEU A 160 -12.41 -5.04 -12.57
CA LEU A 160 -11.07 -5.61 -12.76
C LEU A 160 -11.05 -6.64 -13.91
N ALA A 161 -12.03 -7.54 -13.95
CA ALA A 161 -12.14 -8.55 -15.01
C ALA A 161 -12.37 -7.92 -16.39
N CYS A 162 -13.21 -6.88 -16.45
CA CYS A 162 -13.47 -6.16 -17.69
C CYS A 162 -12.23 -5.39 -18.19
N ALA A 163 -11.48 -4.78 -17.29
CA ALA A 163 -10.25 -4.07 -17.63
C ALA A 163 -9.18 -5.01 -18.21
N HIS A 164 -9.03 -6.20 -17.63
CA HIS A 164 -8.07 -7.21 -18.14
C HIS A 164 -8.48 -7.85 -19.47
N GLN A 165 -9.77 -7.83 -19.81
CA GLN A 165 -10.25 -8.33 -21.10
C GLN A 165 -10.12 -7.29 -22.24
N ALA A 166 -9.95 -6.01 -21.89
CA ALA A 166 -9.84 -4.91 -22.86
C ALA A 166 -8.38 -4.64 -23.30
N LEU A 167 -7.40 -5.33 -22.70
CA LEU A 167 -5.97 -5.32 -23.07
C LEU A 167 -5.66 -6.49 -24.03
#